data_8aae009867ddb16cf59178db933f51e1
#
_entry.id   8aae009867ddb16cf59178db933f51e1
#
_cell.length_a   1.000
_cell.length_b   1.000
_cell.length_c   1.000
_cell.angle_alpha   90.00
_cell.angle_beta   90.00
_cell.angle_gamma   90.00
#
_symmetry.space_group_name_H-M   'P 1'
#
loop_
_entity.id
_entity.type
_entity.pdbx_description
1 polymer ?
#
loop_
_entity_poly.entity_id
_entity_poly.type
_entity_poly.pdbx_seq_one_letter_code
_entity_poly.pdbx_strand_id
1 'polypeptide(L)'
;MKKHVLFLILPFLLTSCSVKKVEQTENMEENVDYNKEEMLIYQGETKIYGNLFSPLEFNKDIKKSIVIMSHSANCNSDTHLSYALRTVKENYLAYTFDYPSGSNNSRSDSIEECTIFSEEETLTYIVNYFKTLDYIGNIYLFGTSQGGLVSSLVGDTLKNDISGLILFYPAFNIPELIVSMPYGISENYLEQLKGYDVYSHIGKFEKDVLIVHGSSDFIVNKKYSEQAASLYKNCELHIVEGANHGFNTENYAINNDYDEITWNYAKTYLNNHS
;
A
#
# COMPACT_ATOMS: atom_id res chain seq x y z
N MET A 1 -34.06 -37.19 12.51
CA MET A 1 -33.97 -35.80 13.05
C MET A 1 -32.68 -35.18 12.51
N LYS A 2 -32.77 -34.40 11.43
CA LYS A 2 -31.62 -33.67 10.87
C LYS A 2 -31.56 -32.30 11.58
N LYS A 3 -30.48 -32.07 12.35
CA LYS A 3 -30.21 -30.76 12.93
C LYS A 3 -29.66 -29.85 11.82
N HIS A 4 -30.47 -28.90 11.39
CA HIS A 4 -29.98 -27.80 10.58
C HIS A 4 -29.20 -26.84 11.50
N VAL A 5 -27.89 -26.79 11.32
CA VAL A 5 -27.07 -25.73 11.89
C VAL A 5 -27.25 -24.51 10.97
N LEU A 6 -28.00 -23.55 11.45
CA LEU A 6 -28.16 -22.26 10.78
C LEU A 6 -26.86 -21.45 11.02
N PHE A 7 -25.99 -21.42 10.04
CA PHE A 7 -24.89 -20.47 10.02
C PHE A 7 -25.51 -19.08 9.77
N LEU A 8 -25.59 -18.28 10.81
CA LEU A 8 -25.80 -16.84 10.68
C LEU A 8 -24.53 -16.25 10.02
N ILE A 9 -24.59 -16.09 8.72
CA ILE A 9 -23.64 -15.26 8.01
C ILE A 9 -24.01 -13.81 8.35
N LEU A 10 -23.32 -13.27 9.34
CA LEU A 10 -23.38 -11.84 9.60
C LEU A 10 -22.68 -11.16 8.41
N PRO A 11 -23.33 -10.24 7.69
CA PRO A 11 -22.66 -9.50 6.62
C PRO A 11 -21.70 -8.52 7.30
N PHE A 12 -20.47 -8.95 7.54
CA PHE A 12 -19.42 -8.05 7.97
C PHE A 12 -19.04 -7.16 6.78
N LEU A 13 -19.57 -5.98 6.85
CA LEU A 13 -19.20 -4.83 6.03
C LEU A 13 -17.69 -4.58 6.21
N LEU A 14 -16.91 -4.96 5.23
CA LEU A 14 -15.54 -4.45 5.06
C LEU A 14 -15.66 -2.98 4.64
N THR A 15 -15.95 -2.11 5.60
CA THR A 15 -16.04 -0.67 5.41
C THR A 15 -14.68 0.03 5.47
N SER A 16 -13.58 -0.72 5.37
CA SER A 16 -12.23 -0.10 5.40
C SER A 16 -11.93 0.78 4.16
N CYS A 17 -12.67 0.60 3.08
CA CYS A 17 -12.59 1.44 1.88
C CYS A 17 -13.90 2.18 1.57
N SER A 18 -14.87 2.23 2.49
CA SER A 18 -16.01 3.10 2.27
C SER A 18 -15.53 4.54 2.39
N VAL A 19 -15.41 5.17 1.24
CA VAL A 19 -15.28 6.61 1.06
C VAL A 19 -16.29 7.31 2.00
N LYS A 20 -15.90 7.54 3.25
CA LYS A 20 -16.48 8.64 4.01
C LYS A 20 -15.81 9.88 3.45
N LYS A 21 -16.46 10.35 2.41
CA LYS A 21 -16.17 11.59 1.73
C LYS A 21 -16.04 12.72 2.73
N VAL A 22 -14.94 13.45 2.65
CA VAL A 22 -14.86 14.90 2.63
C VAL A 22 -14.65 15.62 3.97
N GLU A 23 -15.21 15.27 5.11
CA GLU A 23 -15.08 16.15 6.29
C GLU A 23 -13.73 16.06 7.04
N GLN A 24 -12.97 14.98 6.89
CA GLN A 24 -11.65 14.85 7.54
C GLN A 24 -10.48 15.20 6.62
N THR A 25 -10.66 15.09 5.30
CA THR A 25 -9.67 15.55 4.33
C THR A 25 -9.57 17.08 4.32
N GLU A 26 -10.68 17.80 4.51
CA GLU A 26 -10.66 19.26 4.57
C GLU A 26 -9.77 19.83 5.67
N ASN A 27 -9.73 19.20 6.86
CA ASN A 27 -8.88 19.67 7.97
C ASN A 27 -7.39 19.33 7.81
N MET A 28 -7.02 18.36 6.98
CA MET A 28 -5.61 18.03 6.69
C MET A 28 -5.09 18.76 5.44
N GLU A 29 -5.95 19.03 4.46
CA GLU A 29 -5.63 19.82 3.28
C GLU A 29 -5.32 21.28 3.63
N GLU A 30 -5.99 21.85 4.64
CA GLU A 30 -5.81 23.26 5.04
C GLU A 30 -4.41 23.62 5.58
N ASN A 31 -3.54 22.64 5.88
CA ASN A 31 -2.25 22.90 6.53
C ASN A 31 -1.01 22.43 5.75
N VAL A 32 -1.16 21.97 4.52
CA VAL A 32 -0.03 21.56 3.68
C VAL A 32 -0.03 22.34 2.39
N ASP A 33 0.95 23.19 2.23
CA ASP A 33 1.22 23.82 0.94
C ASP A 33 1.92 22.80 0.01
N TYR A 34 1.26 22.38 -1.05
CA TYR A 34 1.77 21.38 -2.00
C TYR A 34 1.30 21.66 -3.43
N ASN A 35 2.04 21.11 -4.40
CA ASN A 35 1.56 20.99 -5.77
C ASN A 35 1.01 19.57 -5.99
N LYS A 36 -0.11 19.47 -6.72
CA LYS A 36 -0.69 18.22 -7.19
C LYS A 36 -0.77 18.25 -8.71
N GLU A 37 -0.16 17.29 -9.37
CA GLU A 37 -0.18 17.08 -10.82
C GLU A 37 -0.79 15.71 -11.12
N GLU A 38 -1.85 15.66 -11.94
CA GLU A 38 -2.31 14.39 -12.50
C GLU A 38 -1.22 13.87 -13.44
N MET A 39 -0.70 12.70 -13.15
CA MET A 39 0.36 12.08 -13.93
C MET A 39 -0.08 10.70 -14.41
N LEU A 40 -0.38 10.60 -15.69
CA LEU A 40 -0.77 9.36 -16.34
C LEU A 40 0.47 8.64 -16.86
N ILE A 41 0.60 7.36 -16.52
CA ILE A 41 1.67 6.50 -17.02
C ILE A 41 1.04 5.47 -17.97
N TYR A 42 1.66 5.24 -19.12
CA TYR A 42 1.16 4.32 -20.14
C TYR A 42 2.03 3.06 -20.17
N GLN A 43 1.43 1.93 -19.79
CA GLN A 43 2.02 0.59 -19.91
C GLN A 43 1.42 -0.07 -21.16
N GLY A 44 2.09 0.08 -22.30
CA GLY A 44 1.51 -0.28 -23.58
C GLY A 44 0.27 0.57 -23.90
N GLU A 45 -0.88 -0.09 -24.09
CA GLU A 45 -2.18 0.57 -24.30
C GLU A 45 -2.90 0.91 -22.99
N THR A 46 -2.48 0.31 -21.87
CA THR A 46 -3.10 0.54 -20.57
C THR A 46 -2.66 1.88 -20.00
N LYS A 47 -3.63 2.70 -19.61
CA LYS A 47 -3.40 3.97 -18.93
C LYS A 47 -3.52 3.78 -17.43
N ILE A 48 -2.45 4.06 -16.71
CA ILE A 48 -2.39 4.05 -15.26
C ILE A 48 -2.66 5.47 -14.76
N TYR A 49 -3.77 5.66 -14.07
CA TYR A 49 -4.10 6.93 -13.42
C TYR A 49 -3.25 7.11 -12.17
N GLY A 50 -2.70 8.29 -11.97
CA GLY A 50 -1.99 8.64 -10.76
C GLY A 50 -1.89 10.15 -10.50
N ASN A 51 -1.46 10.49 -9.30
CA ASN A 51 -1.21 11.88 -8.88
C ASN A 51 0.20 11.99 -8.31
N LEU A 52 0.96 12.93 -8.82
CA LEU A 52 2.22 13.33 -8.25
C LEU A 52 2.00 14.53 -7.31
N PHE A 53 2.44 14.38 -6.07
CA PHE A 53 2.46 15.44 -5.06
C PHE A 53 3.89 15.89 -4.81
N SER A 54 4.09 17.20 -4.70
CA SER A 54 5.42 17.77 -4.43
C SER A 54 5.34 18.99 -3.49
N PRO A 55 6.42 19.31 -2.75
CA PRO A 55 6.52 20.58 -2.06
C PRO A 55 6.34 21.75 -3.03
N LEU A 56 5.81 22.92 -2.57
CA LEU A 56 5.61 24.10 -3.42
C LEU A 56 6.91 24.55 -4.09
N GLU A 57 8.00 24.54 -3.35
CA GLU A 57 9.33 24.97 -3.82
C GLU A 57 10.04 23.90 -4.68
N PHE A 58 9.33 22.83 -5.07
CA PHE A 58 9.95 21.77 -5.85
C PHE A 58 10.37 22.27 -7.22
N ASN A 59 11.64 22.04 -7.54
CA ASN A 59 12.25 22.35 -8.83
C ASN A 59 12.81 21.06 -9.45
N LYS A 60 12.42 20.77 -10.69
CA LYS A 60 12.88 19.60 -11.46
C LYS A 60 14.38 19.64 -11.83
N ASP A 61 15.07 20.75 -11.59
CA ASP A 61 16.54 20.84 -11.75
C ASP A 61 17.30 20.18 -10.58
N ILE A 62 16.61 19.88 -9.48
CA ILE A 62 17.21 19.27 -8.29
C ILE A 62 16.57 17.90 -8.05
N LYS A 63 17.43 16.88 -7.92
CA LYS A 63 16.97 15.52 -7.61
C LYS A 63 16.25 15.47 -6.26
N LYS A 64 15.10 14.81 -6.25
CA LYS A 64 14.30 14.60 -5.05
C LYS A 64 13.86 13.16 -4.93
N SER A 65 13.97 12.61 -3.73
CA SER A 65 13.49 11.25 -3.45
C SER A 65 11.97 11.18 -3.54
N ILE A 66 11.46 10.03 -3.99
CA ILE A 66 10.03 9.80 -4.19
C ILE A 66 9.57 8.58 -3.39
N VAL A 67 8.35 8.65 -2.85
CA VAL A 67 7.61 7.53 -2.28
C VAL A 67 6.47 7.16 -3.21
N ILE A 68 6.50 5.96 -3.78
CA ILE A 68 5.44 5.41 -4.64
C ILE A 68 4.51 4.59 -3.76
N MET A 69 3.20 4.89 -3.79
CA MET A 69 2.21 4.40 -2.82
C MET A 69 1.21 3.45 -3.44
N SER A 70 1.27 2.19 -3.03
CA SER A 70 0.45 1.07 -3.49
C SER A 70 -0.74 0.84 -2.57
N HIS A 71 -1.97 1.05 -3.09
CA HIS A 71 -3.20 0.95 -2.32
C HIS A 71 -3.61 -0.50 -1.99
N SER A 72 -4.52 -0.63 -1.00
CA SER A 72 -5.14 -1.89 -0.60
C SER A 72 -6.12 -2.42 -1.65
N ALA A 73 -6.52 -3.70 -1.50
CA ALA A 73 -7.57 -4.31 -2.31
C ALA A 73 -8.84 -3.45 -2.35
N ASN A 74 -9.45 -3.35 -3.53
CA ASN A 74 -10.67 -2.57 -3.78
C ASN A 74 -10.59 -1.07 -3.40
N CYS A 75 -9.39 -0.52 -3.31
CA CYS A 75 -9.12 0.90 -3.08
C CYS A 75 -8.64 1.60 -4.36
N ASN A 76 -8.23 2.83 -4.24
CA ASN A 76 -7.64 3.62 -5.32
C ASN A 76 -6.62 4.61 -4.75
N SER A 77 -6.05 5.45 -5.60
CA SER A 77 -5.04 6.45 -5.23
C SER A 77 -5.50 7.45 -4.16
N ASP A 78 -6.81 7.75 -4.06
CA ASP A 78 -7.32 8.69 -3.05
C ASP A 78 -7.18 8.15 -1.62
N THR A 79 -7.11 6.82 -1.46
CA THR A 79 -6.93 6.19 -0.14
C THR A 79 -5.63 6.64 0.54
N HIS A 80 -4.62 6.99 -0.25
CA HIS A 80 -3.31 7.40 0.25
C HIS A 80 -3.10 8.92 0.28
N LEU A 81 -4.13 9.73 0.03
CA LEU A 81 -3.99 11.20 0.00
C LEU A 81 -3.36 11.74 1.29
N SER A 82 -3.84 11.33 2.46
CA SER A 82 -3.29 11.76 3.74
C SER A 82 -1.80 11.40 3.90
N TYR A 83 -1.40 10.19 3.53
CA TYR A 83 0.00 9.76 3.57
C TYR A 83 0.86 10.51 2.56
N ALA A 84 0.33 10.79 1.35
CA ALA A 84 1.03 11.57 0.33
C ALA A 84 1.32 13.00 0.81
N LEU A 85 0.33 13.68 1.41
CA LEU A 85 0.50 15.02 1.93
C LEU A 85 1.51 15.08 3.10
N ARG A 86 1.44 14.10 4.00
CA ARG A 86 2.42 13.97 5.09
C ARG A 86 3.83 13.69 4.57
N THR A 87 3.96 12.86 3.53
CA THR A 87 5.24 12.57 2.86
C THR A 87 5.85 13.84 2.24
N VAL A 88 5.02 14.67 1.61
CA VAL A 88 5.46 15.95 1.05
C VAL A 88 5.97 16.89 2.14
N LYS A 89 5.35 16.90 3.34
CA LYS A 89 5.85 17.67 4.50
C LYS A 89 7.26 17.25 4.94
N GLU A 90 7.61 15.99 4.75
CA GLU A 90 8.96 15.48 5.03
C GLU A 90 9.91 15.70 3.84
N ASN A 91 9.54 16.59 2.91
CA ASN A 91 10.36 17.02 1.77
C ASN A 91 10.65 15.93 0.72
N TYR A 92 9.73 14.97 0.55
CA TYR A 92 9.74 13.97 -0.51
C TYR A 92 8.71 14.30 -1.59
N LEU A 93 8.88 13.71 -2.77
CA LEU A 93 7.78 13.54 -3.71
C LEU A 93 6.92 12.36 -3.27
N ALA A 94 5.62 12.38 -3.56
CA ALA A 94 4.74 11.24 -3.35
C ALA A 94 3.94 10.98 -4.62
N TYR A 95 3.86 9.71 -5.03
CA TYR A 95 3.04 9.31 -6.16
C TYR A 95 2.03 8.27 -5.72
N THR A 96 0.74 8.60 -5.86
CA THR A 96 -0.37 7.68 -5.66
C THR A 96 -0.94 7.27 -7.00
N PHE A 97 -1.35 6.02 -7.17
CA PHE A 97 -1.87 5.53 -8.44
C PHE A 97 -2.98 4.50 -8.23
N ASP A 98 -3.76 4.27 -9.28
CA ASP A 98 -4.79 3.24 -9.33
C ASP A 98 -4.23 2.02 -10.07
N TYR A 99 -4.27 0.84 -9.45
CA TYR A 99 -4.01 -0.39 -10.19
C TYR A 99 -5.05 -0.57 -11.29
N PRO A 100 -4.64 -0.85 -12.54
CA PRO A 100 -5.57 -1.20 -13.60
C PRO A 100 -6.33 -2.48 -13.23
N SER A 101 -7.66 -2.43 -13.27
CA SER A 101 -8.59 -3.47 -12.83
C SER A 101 -8.44 -3.91 -11.34
N GLY A 102 -9.17 -4.90 -10.90
CA GLY A 102 -9.13 -5.40 -9.51
C GLY A 102 -9.87 -4.55 -8.49
N SER A 103 -10.26 -3.34 -8.83
CA SER A 103 -11.08 -2.48 -7.99
C SER A 103 -12.16 -1.80 -8.82
N ASN A 104 -13.40 -1.84 -8.34
CA ASN A 104 -14.51 -1.06 -8.91
C ASN A 104 -14.29 0.46 -8.75
N ASN A 105 -13.29 0.84 -7.95
CA ASN A 105 -12.94 2.22 -7.66
C ASN A 105 -11.76 2.73 -8.50
N SER A 106 -11.13 1.87 -9.30
CA SER A 106 -10.01 2.26 -10.16
C SER A 106 -10.48 3.20 -11.27
N ARG A 107 -9.70 4.24 -11.52
CA ARG A 107 -9.87 5.17 -12.66
C ARG A 107 -8.96 4.82 -13.83
N SER A 108 -8.05 3.89 -13.63
CA SER A 108 -7.17 3.37 -14.67
C SER A 108 -7.93 2.48 -15.64
N ASP A 109 -7.42 2.34 -16.87
CA ASP A 109 -8.01 1.43 -17.82
C ASP A 109 -7.95 -0.01 -17.31
N SER A 110 -9.05 -0.74 -17.45
CA SER A 110 -9.18 -2.09 -16.93
C SER A 110 -8.28 -3.05 -17.70
N ILE A 111 -7.57 -3.91 -16.96
CA ILE A 111 -7.02 -5.17 -17.48
C ILE A 111 -8.05 -6.26 -17.17
N GLU A 112 -8.40 -7.11 -18.13
CA GLU A 112 -9.46 -8.11 -17.98
C GLU A 112 -9.26 -9.06 -16.80
N GLU A 113 -7.99 -9.36 -16.47
CA GLU A 113 -7.63 -10.24 -15.37
C GLU A 113 -6.60 -9.60 -14.44
N CYS A 114 -7.04 -9.01 -13.34
CA CYS A 114 -6.15 -8.54 -12.29
C CYS A 114 -5.67 -9.71 -11.43
N THR A 115 -4.37 -9.75 -11.21
CA THR A 115 -3.70 -10.72 -10.33
C THR A 115 -2.60 -10.02 -9.56
N ILE A 116 -2.05 -10.68 -8.52
CA ILE A 116 -0.86 -10.17 -7.82
C ILE A 116 0.30 -9.95 -8.81
N PHE A 117 0.42 -10.80 -9.81
CA PHE A 117 1.51 -10.70 -10.81
C PHE A 117 1.32 -9.52 -11.75
N SER A 118 0.06 -9.21 -12.16
CA SER A 118 -0.21 -8.01 -12.96
C SER A 118 -0.03 -6.73 -12.16
N GLU A 119 -0.31 -6.75 -10.86
CA GLU A 119 -0.05 -5.63 -9.95
C GLU A 119 1.46 -5.44 -9.71
N GLU A 120 2.22 -6.53 -9.53
CA GLU A 120 3.69 -6.51 -9.46
C GLU A 120 4.29 -5.94 -10.75
N GLU A 121 3.79 -6.36 -11.92
CA GLU A 121 4.21 -5.84 -13.21
C GLU A 121 3.92 -4.34 -13.33
N THR A 122 2.72 -3.92 -12.94
CA THR A 122 2.31 -2.50 -12.96
C THR A 122 3.22 -1.65 -12.06
N LEU A 123 3.44 -2.05 -10.81
CA LEU A 123 4.31 -1.29 -9.91
C LEU A 123 5.77 -1.29 -10.39
N THR A 124 6.25 -2.41 -10.93
CA THR A 124 7.57 -2.51 -11.57
C THR A 124 7.69 -1.50 -12.72
N TYR A 125 6.65 -1.40 -13.56
CA TYR A 125 6.62 -0.45 -14.66
C TYR A 125 6.65 1.00 -14.17
N ILE A 126 5.88 1.34 -13.14
CA ILE A 126 5.86 2.67 -12.51
C ILE A 126 7.25 3.03 -11.96
N VAL A 127 7.90 2.10 -11.23
CA VAL A 127 9.27 2.32 -10.72
C VAL A 127 10.24 2.61 -11.86
N ASN A 128 10.21 1.79 -12.92
CA ASN A 128 11.07 1.98 -14.08
C ASN A 128 10.79 3.29 -14.80
N TYR A 129 9.52 3.72 -14.89
CA TYR A 129 9.17 5.04 -15.43
C TYR A 129 9.82 6.16 -14.62
N PHE A 130 9.68 6.17 -13.29
CA PHE A 130 10.28 7.21 -12.45
C PHE A 130 11.80 7.23 -12.52
N LYS A 131 12.46 6.09 -12.71
CA LYS A 131 13.91 6.01 -12.94
C LYS A 131 14.36 6.74 -14.22
N THR A 132 13.50 6.94 -15.21
CA THR A 132 13.85 7.67 -16.43
C THR A 132 13.83 9.19 -16.25
N LEU A 133 13.29 9.69 -15.14
CA LEU A 133 13.14 11.12 -14.89
C LEU A 133 14.37 11.67 -14.15
N ASP A 134 15.06 12.61 -14.75
CA ASP A 134 16.34 13.16 -14.27
C ASP A 134 16.24 13.78 -12.87
N TYR A 135 15.05 14.25 -12.49
CA TYR A 135 14.79 14.88 -11.20
C TYR A 135 14.45 13.88 -10.07
N ILE A 136 14.40 12.60 -10.36
CA ILE A 136 14.18 11.57 -9.33
C ILE A 136 15.52 11.14 -8.73
N GLY A 137 15.57 11.14 -7.40
CA GLY A 137 16.66 10.61 -6.57
C GLY A 137 16.37 9.17 -6.15
N ASN A 138 16.31 8.95 -4.85
CA ASN A 138 15.99 7.64 -4.28
C ASN A 138 14.49 7.31 -4.45
N ILE A 139 14.17 6.05 -4.67
CA ILE A 139 12.80 5.55 -4.79
C ILE A 139 12.49 4.65 -3.59
N TYR A 140 11.43 4.99 -2.88
CA TYR A 140 10.88 4.22 -1.79
C TYR A 140 9.50 3.69 -2.18
N LEU A 141 9.15 2.49 -1.72
CA LEU A 141 7.80 1.96 -1.87
C LEU A 141 7.07 2.02 -0.54
N PHE A 142 5.85 2.52 -0.57
CA PHE A 142 4.91 2.49 0.53
C PHE A 142 3.72 1.63 0.11
N GLY A 143 3.33 0.67 0.94
CA GLY A 143 2.19 -0.18 0.61
C GLY A 143 1.32 -0.52 1.82
N THR A 144 0.01 -0.53 1.62
CA THR A 144 -0.96 -0.93 2.64
C THR A 144 -1.64 -2.24 2.27
N SER A 145 -1.80 -3.17 3.21
CA SER A 145 -2.50 -4.44 3.00
C SER A 145 -2.00 -5.19 1.74
N GLN A 146 -2.83 -5.42 0.74
CA GLN A 146 -2.45 -6.00 -0.56
C GLN A 146 -1.32 -5.22 -1.23
N GLY A 147 -1.39 -3.88 -1.27
CA GLY A 147 -0.31 -3.04 -1.80
C GLY A 147 1.00 -3.20 -1.04
N GLY A 148 0.96 -3.56 0.25
CA GLY A 148 2.13 -3.93 1.05
C GLY A 148 2.77 -5.23 0.58
N LEU A 149 1.98 -6.24 0.24
CA LEU A 149 2.47 -7.48 -0.38
C LEU A 149 3.12 -7.18 -1.73
N VAL A 150 2.43 -6.46 -2.63
CA VAL A 150 2.98 -6.10 -3.96
C VAL A 150 4.28 -5.31 -3.83
N SER A 151 4.33 -4.32 -2.93
CA SER A 151 5.54 -3.53 -2.69
C SER A 151 6.71 -4.38 -2.20
N SER A 152 6.43 -5.43 -1.41
CA SER A 152 7.45 -6.37 -0.95
C SER A 152 8.04 -7.21 -2.08
N LEU A 153 7.19 -7.72 -2.98
CA LEU A 153 7.61 -8.51 -4.15
C LEU A 153 8.43 -7.65 -5.12
N VAL A 154 7.96 -6.44 -5.42
CA VAL A 154 8.68 -5.50 -6.30
C VAL A 154 10.00 -5.05 -5.65
N GLY A 155 10.00 -4.84 -4.31
CA GLY A 155 11.23 -4.55 -3.57
C GLY A 155 12.30 -5.62 -3.76
N ASP A 156 11.93 -6.89 -3.70
CA ASP A 156 12.84 -8.01 -3.92
C ASP A 156 13.31 -8.11 -5.38
N THR A 157 12.37 -7.94 -6.32
CA THR A 157 12.64 -7.97 -7.77
C THR A 157 13.55 -6.82 -8.21
N LEU A 158 13.29 -5.59 -7.72
CA LEU A 158 14.04 -4.37 -8.06
C LEU A 158 14.96 -3.91 -6.91
N LYS A 159 15.52 -4.82 -6.15
CA LYS A 159 16.30 -4.54 -4.92
C LYS A 159 17.49 -3.59 -5.09
N ASN A 160 18.01 -3.43 -6.31
CA ASN A 160 19.09 -2.50 -6.59
C ASN A 160 18.58 -1.07 -6.88
N ASP A 161 17.33 -0.93 -7.26
CA ASP A 161 16.70 0.31 -7.70
C ASP A 161 15.86 0.97 -6.60
N ILE A 162 15.33 0.15 -5.68
CA ILE A 162 14.53 0.59 -4.53
C ILE A 162 15.45 0.89 -3.35
N SER A 163 15.22 2.01 -2.69
CA SER A 163 16.03 2.48 -1.55
C SER A 163 15.47 2.05 -0.19
N GLY A 164 14.20 1.70 -0.11
CA GLY A 164 13.58 1.21 1.10
C GLY A 164 12.10 0.90 0.95
N LEU A 165 11.54 0.18 1.94
CA LEU A 165 10.14 -0.24 1.97
C LEU A 165 9.46 0.25 3.26
N ILE A 166 8.23 0.76 3.12
CA ILE A 166 7.33 1.11 4.23
C ILE A 166 6.05 0.31 4.04
N LEU A 167 5.79 -0.64 4.93
CA LEU A 167 4.74 -1.63 4.79
C LEU A 167 3.76 -1.54 5.96
N PHE A 168 2.53 -1.11 5.70
CA PHE A 168 1.49 -1.02 6.71
C PHE A 168 0.54 -2.20 6.59
N TYR A 169 0.42 -3.00 7.65
CA TYR A 169 -0.42 -4.22 7.74
C TYR A 169 -0.40 -5.06 6.44
N PRO A 170 0.81 -5.41 5.91
CA PRO A 170 0.92 -6.06 4.60
C PRO A 170 0.22 -7.43 4.59
N ALA A 171 -0.51 -7.70 3.48
CA ALA A 171 -1.38 -8.87 3.38
C ALA A 171 -0.64 -10.11 2.89
N PHE A 172 0.39 -10.56 3.60
CA PHE A 172 1.16 -11.77 3.27
C PHE A 172 0.35 -13.07 3.38
N ASN A 173 -0.88 -13.00 3.92
CA ASN A 173 -1.79 -14.15 4.02
C ASN A 173 -2.63 -14.39 2.75
N ILE A 174 -2.59 -13.53 1.75
CA ILE A 174 -3.44 -13.66 0.54
C ILE A 174 -3.33 -15.07 -0.08
N PRO A 175 -2.13 -15.69 -0.22
CA PRO A 175 -2.04 -17.05 -0.76
C PRO A 175 -2.72 -18.14 0.09
N GLU A 176 -3.05 -17.87 1.34
CA GLU A 176 -3.74 -18.79 2.24
C GLU A 176 -5.27 -18.61 2.22
N LEU A 177 -5.79 -17.61 1.53
CA LEU A 177 -7.23 -17.38 1.41
C LEU A 177 -7.84 -18.48 0.53
N ILE A 178 -8.90 -19.12 1.04
CA ILE A 178 -9.58 -20.23 0.36
C ILE A 178 -10.90 -19.83 -0.31
N VAL A 179 -11.30 -18.58 -0.13
CA VAL A 179 -12.53 -18.01 -0.69
C VAL A 179 -12.25 -16.63 -1.26
N SER A 180 -12.90 -16.29 -2.36
CA SER A 180 -12.85 -14.95 -2.90
C SER A 180 -13.44 -13.97 -1.89
N MET A 181 -12.75 -12.87 -1.68
CA MET A 181 -13.29 -11.76 -0.90
C MET A 181 -14.29 -10.99 -1.77
N PRO A 182 -15.48 -10.63 -1.25
CA PRO A 182 -16.50 -9.98 -2.07
C PRO A 182 -16.10 -8.60 -2.63
N TYR A 183 -14.92 -8.11 -2.28
CA TYR A 183 -14.48 -6.76 -2.60
C TYR A 183 -13.03 -6.73 -3.13
N GLY A 184 -12.84 -7.15 -4.39
CA GLY A 184 -11.61 -6.85 -5.12
C GLY A 184 -10.55 -7.95 -5.21
N ILE A 185 -10.81 -9.15 -4.66
CA ILE A 185 -9.98 -10.34 -4.90
C ILE A 185 -10.84 -11.39 -5.56
N SER A 186 -10.59 -11.65 -6.83
CA SER A 186 -11.34 -12.62 -7.64
C SER A 186 -10.92 -14.07 -7.34
N GLU A 187 -11.73 -15.04 -7.77
CA GLU A 187 -11.36 -16.46 -7.70
C GLU A 187 -10.11 -16.75 -8.54
N ASN A 188 -9.98 -16.13 -9.71
CA ASN A 188 -8.79 -16.26 -10.55
C ASN A 188 -7.54 -15.75 -9.87
N TYR A 189 -7.64 -14.60 -9.16
CA TYR A 189 -6.55 -14.04 -8.36
C TYR A 189 -6.06 -15.05 -7.30
N LEU A 190 -6.99 -15.68 -6.58
CA LEU A 190 -6.66 -16.66 -5.54
C LEU A 190 -6.10 -17.97 -6.14
N GLU A 191 -6.66 -18.44 -7.25
CA GLU A 191 -6.19 -19.68 -7.90
C GLU A 191 -4.75 -19.56 -8.40
N GLN A 192 -4.36 -18.38 -8.92
CA GLN A 192 -2.99 -18.12 -9.36
C GLN A 192 -1.99 -18.07 -8.20
N LEU A 193 -2.44 -17.71 -7.00
CA LEU A 193 -1.61 -17.69 -5.79
C LEU A 193 -1.60 -19.01 -5.02
N LYS A 194 -2.39 -19.99 -5.42
CA LYS A 194 -2.49 -21.25 -4.72
C LYS A 194 -1.14 -21.96 -4.65
N GLY A 195 -0.64 -22.13 -3.44
CA GLY A 195 0.68 -22.71 -3.20
C GLY A 195 1.86 -21.77 -3.49
N TYR A 196 1.61 -20.47 -3.77
CA TYR A 196 2.66 -19.49 -3.94
C TYR A 196 3.28 -19.16 -2.58
N ASP A 197 4.57 -19.43 -2.45
CA ASP A 197 5.32 -19.11 -1.24
C ASP A 197 5.86 -17.68 -1.30
N VAL A 198 5.07 -16.73 -0.78
CA VAL A 198 5.45 -15.31 -0.72
C VAL A 198 6.80 -15.12 -0.03
N TYR A 199 7.06 -15.87 1.02
CA TYR A 199 8.25 -15.66 1.84
C TYR A 199 9.56 -16.03 1.13
N SER A 200 9.49 -16.91 0.14
CA SER A 200 10.65 -17.20 -0.73
C SER A 200 10.98 -16.07 -1.73
N HIS A 201 10.06 -15.08 -1.85
CA HIS A 201 10.13 -13.99 -2.83
C HIS A 201 10.28 -12.60 -2.22
N ILE A 202 10.57 -12.47 -0.92
CA ILE A 202 10.71 -11.16 -0.27
C ILE A 202 12.03 -10.98 0.49
N GLY A 203 12.77 -12.05 0.76
CA GLY A 203 13.94 -12.03 1.66
C GLY A 203 15.26 -11.59 1.03
N LYS A 204 15.30 -11.26 -0.28
CA LYS A 204 16.52 -10.83 -0.96
C LYS A 204 16.72 -9.31 -0.98
N PHE A 205 15.75 -8.57 -0.47
CA PHE A 205 15.87 -7.12 -0.29
C PHE A 205 16.73 -6.84 0.95
N GLU A 206 17.89 -6.23 0.76
CA GLU A 206 18.90 -6.05 1.81
C GLU A 206 18.92 -4.63 2.39
N LYS A 207 18.08 -3.72 1.87
CA LYS A 207 17.97 -2.36 2.40
C LYS A 207 16.92 -2.31 3.50
N ASP A 208 16.71 -1.12 4.06
CA ASP A 208 15.86 -0.96 5.23
C ASP A 208 14.38 -1.16 4.90
N VAL A 209 13.70 -1.88 5.77
CA VAL A 209 12.26 -2.18 5.69
C VAL A 209 11.61 -1.76 6.99
N LEU A 210 10.57 -0.93 6.91
CA LEU A 210 9.67 -0.65 8.01
C LEU A 210 8.39 -1.46 7.83
N ILE A 211 8.02 -2.25 8.84
CA ILE A 211 6.71 -2.91 8.91
C ILE A 211 5.97 -2.37 10.13
N VAL A 212 4.73 -1.90 9.93
CA VAL A 212 3.83 -1.50 11.02
C VAL A 212 2.55 -2.33 10.93
N HIS A 213 2.13 -2.96 12.05
CA HIS A 213 0.96 -3.84 12.07
C HIS A 213 0.16 -3.67 13.36
N GLY A 214 -1.16 -3.79 13.28
CA GLY A 214 -2.03 -3.75 14.45
C GLY A 214 -2.06 -5.08 15.21
N SER A 215 -2.03 -5.06 16.55
CA SER A 215 -2.08 -6.30 17.34
C SER A 215 -3.43 -7.00 17.29
N SER A 216 -4.51 -6.24 17.04
CA SER A 216 -5.89 -6.72 16.95
C SER A 216 -6.38 -6.89 15.51
N ASP A 217 -5.46 -6.93 14.55
CA ASP A 217 -5.80 -7.17 13.14
C ASP A 217 -6.25 -8.63 12.93
N PHE A 218 -7.55 -8.82 12.68
CA PHE A 218 -8.14 -10.13 12.44
C PHE A 218 -8.39 -10.41 10.95
N ILE A 219 -8.14 -9.46 10.05
CA ILE A 219 -8.16 -9.66 8.59
C ILE A 219 -6.83 -10.25 8.15
N VAL A 220 -5.73 -9.61 8.57
CA VAL A 220 -4.37 -10.09 8.36
C VAL A 220 -3.69 -10.23 9.72
N ASN A 221 -3.54 -11.46 10.20
CA ASN A 221 -2.91 -11.67 11.51
C ASN A 221 -1.47 -11.19 11.50
N LYS A 222 -1.07 -10.44 12.55
CA LYS A 222 0.29 -9.89 12.69
C LYS A 222 1.43 -10.91 12.58
N LYS A 223 1.14 -12.22 12.84
CA LYS A 223 2.12 -13.31 12.68
C LYS A 223 2.78 -13.34 11.30
N TYR A 224 2.04 -12.92 10.27
CA TYR A 224 2.57 -12.87 8.89
C TYR A 224 3.61 -11.77 8.72
N SER A 225 3.42 -10.63 9.37
CA SER A 225 4.42 -9.56 9.43
C SER A 225 5.61 -9.95 10.31
N GLU A 226 5.38 -10.64 11.42
CA GLU A 226 6.44 -11.16 12.29
C GLU A 226 7.34 -12.16 11.52
N GLN A 227 6.72 -13.04 10.70
CA GLN A 227 7.45 -13.96 9.83
C GLN A 227 8.25 -13.21 8.75
N ALA A 228 7.63 -12.26 8.05
CA ALA A 228 8.30 -11.46 7.02
C ALA A 228 9.48 -10.68 7.59
N ALA A 229 9.31 -10.04 8.75
CA ALA A 229 10.37 -9.29 9.41
C ALA A 229 11.59 -10.16 9.74
N SER A 230 11.40 -11.45 10.01
CA SER A 230 12.50 -12.38 10.29
C SER A 230 13.34 -12.74 9.06
N LEU A 231 12.84 -12.47 7.86
CA LEU A 231 13.52 -12.76 6.59
C LEU A 231 14.31 -11.58 6.04
N TYR A 232 13.86 -10.35 6.30
CA TYR A 232 14.58 -9.17 5.87
C TYR A 232 15.84 -8.97 6.72
N LYS A 233 16.93 -8.61 6.07
CA LYS A 233 18.22 -8.35 6.73
C LYS A 233 18.16 -7.14 7.66
N ASN A 234 17.48 -6.09 7.25
CA ASN A 234 17.34 -4.84 7.96
C ASN A 234 15.84 -4.51 8.04
N CYS A 235 15.17 -4.98 9.09
CA CYS A 235 13.74 -4.74 9.28
C CYS A 235 13.44 -4.16 10.66
N GLU A 236 12.70 -3.08 10.67
CA GLU A 236 12.09 -2.52 11.85
C GLU A 236 10.60 -2.90 11.86
N LEU A 237 10.16 -3.69 12.85
CA LEU A 237 8.77 -4.12 13.00
C LEU A 237 8.15 -3.44 14.23
N HIS A 238 7.05 -2.72 14.02
CA HIS A 238 6.24 -2.14 15.08
C HIS A 238 4.86 -2.75 15.13
N ILE A 239 4.49 -3.26 16.30
CA ILE A 239 3.14 -3.74 16.59
C ILE A 239 2.40 -2.69 17.40
N VAL A 240 1.34 -2.13 16.81
CA VAL A 240 0.49 -1.12 17.46
C VAL A 240 -0.59 -1.83 18.26
N GLU A 241 -0.49 -1.73 19.59
CA GLU A 241 -1.39 -2.44 20.48
C GLU A 241 -2.84 -1.97 20.36
N GLY A 242 -3.77 -2.90 20.21
CA GLY A 242 -5.20 -2.63 20.06
C GLY A 242 -5.64 -2.17 18.67
N ALA A 243 -4.73 -1.81 17.77
CA ALA A 243 -5.08 -1.40 16.42
C ALA A 243 -5.52 -2.60 15.59
N ASN A 244 -6.58 -2.40 14.80
CA ASN A 244 -7.15 -3.36 13.85
C ASN A 244 -6.56 -3.14 12.45
N HIS A 245 -7.09 -3.85 11.44
CA HIS A 245 -6.73 -3.64 10.03
C HIS A 245 -7.06 -2.21 9.58
N GLY A 246 -6.10 -1.54 8.94
CA GLY A 246 -6.22 -0.12 8.59
C GLY A 246 -6.02 0.83 9.77
N PHE A 247 -5.46 0.35 10.89
CA PHE A 247 -5.22 1.10 12.12
C PHE A 247 -6.47 1.75 12.71
N ASN A 248 -7.59 1.05 12.64
CA ASN A 248 -8.84 1.44 13.26
C ASN A 248 -9.01 0.76 14.63
N THR A 249 -10.02 1.16 15.38
CA THR A 249 -10.46 0.45 16.58
C THR A 249 -11.08 -0.91 16.24
N GLU A 250 -11.28 -1.78 17.23
CA GLU A 250 -11.95 -3.10 17.06
C GLU A 250 -13.31 -3.01 16.35
N ASN A 251 -14.01 -1.89 16.48
CA ASN A 251 -15.30 -1.64 15.82
C ASN A 251 -15.15 -0.87 14.50
N TYR A 252 -13.95 -0.83 13.91
CA TYR A 252 -13.63 -0.06 12.71
C TYR A 252 -13.92 1.45 12.80
N ALA A 253 -13.99 1.99 14.01
CA ALA A 253 -14.01 3.43 14.17
C ALA A 253 -12.60 4.01 13.94
N ILE A 254 -12.54 5.15 13.27
CA ILE A 254 -11.28 5.87 13.08
C ILE A 254 -10.70 6.22 14.45
N ASN A 255 -9.42 5.95 14.63
CA ASN A 255 -8.65 6.33 15.81
C ASN A 255 -7.47 7.19 15.39
N ASN A 256 -7.57 8.49 15.67
CA ASN A 256 -6.53 9.44 15.32
C ASN A 256 -5.21 9.15 16.05
N ASP A 257 -5.24 8.58 17.25
CA ASP A 257 -4.02 8.22 17.97
C ASP A 257 -3.24 7.11 17.24
N TYR A 258 -3.96 6.10 16.71
CA TYR A 258 -3.32 5.04 15.91
C TYR A 258 -2.75 5.60 14.60
N ASP A 259 -3.48 6.51 13.94
CA ASP A 259 -3.02 7.15 12.73
C ASP A 259 -1.74 7.97 12.97
N GLU A 260 -1.69 8.76 14.05
CA GLU A 260 -0.51 9.53 14.42
C GLU A 260 0.67 8.63 14.83
N ILE A 261 0.43 7.59 15.63
CA ILE A 261 1.48 6.64 16.06
C ILE A 261 2.11 5.96 14.83
N THR A 262 1.28 5.45 13.93
CA THR A 262 1.76 4.72 12.74
C THR A 262 2.49 5.63 11.78
N TRP A 263 1.97 6.86 11.57
CA TRP A 263 2.64 7.85 10.76
C TRP A 263 4.00 8.26 11.37
N ASN A 264 4.10 8.40 12.68
CA ASN A 264 5.37 8.77 13.33
C ASN A 264 6.48 7.73 13.08
N TYR A 265 6.15 6.45 12.96
CA TYR A 265 7.12 5.43 12.51
C TYR A 265 7.57 5.68 11.07
N ALA A 266 6.63 5.90 10.14
CA ALA A 266 6.95 6.20 8.75
C ALA A 266 7.75 7.50 8.60
N LYS A 267 7.37 8.55 9.32
CA LYS A 267 8.09 9.83 9.36
C LYS A 267 9.51 9.66 9.85
N THR A 268 9.71 8.93 10.96
CA THR A 268 11.04 8.66 11.50
C THR A 268 11.90 7.89 10.50
N TYR A 269 11.30 6.89 9.85
CA TYR A 269 11.95 6.14 8.80
C TYR A 269 12.40 7.04 7.65
N LEU A 270 11.51 7.88 7.09
CA LEU A 270 11.83 8.80 6.02
C LEU A 270 12.94 9.80 6.42
N ASN A 271 12.88 10.36 7.62
CA ASN A 271 13.86 11.33 8.10
C ASN A 271 15.26 10.72 8.29
N ASN A 272 15.35 9.44 8.57
CA ASN A 272 16.63 8.74 8.67
C ASN A 272 17.24 8.39 7.29
N HIS A 273 16.47 8.56 6.20
CA HIS A 273 16.86 8.19 4.84
C HIS A 273 16.81 9.37 3.83
N SER A 274 16.57 10.61 4.33
CA SER A 274 16.50 11.83 3.52
C SER A 274 17.86 12.31 3.00
#